data_8b947e892ba4b5968f14bf965df3b856
#
_entry.id   8b947e892ba4b5968f14bf965df3b856
#
_cell.length_a   1.000
_cell.length_b   1.000
_cell.length_c   1.000
_cell.angle_alpha   90.00
_cell.angle_beta   90.00
_cell.angle_gamma   90.00
#
_symmetry.space_group_name_H-M   'P 1'
#
loop_
_entity.id
_entity.type
_entity.pdbx_description
1 polymer ?
#
loop_
_entity_poly.entity_id
_entity_poly.type
_entity_poly.pdbx_seq_one_letter_code
_entity_poly.pdbx_strand_id
1 'polypeptide(L)'
;MEKTIDRHTLLSRTLWGVDIYAHILRKFYPDETVIKVTGRDCGICRNPFAGGGRTLHIRFAKNDPTAKLCDETAFHHDDTGTIPDGDALDFAALYYRQTGQELLMTLNREMHLNLDGSHNQYGKPALESISKGPRFSFFKAPITNTKSYKSITILDAYNYITGPYAKTQTEHLRRIQDKKRARNYKAANFAYVTFCGEFDVRANDKIKSISGLLCLDFDHIPQLEVIFEKLLQDKYFETALLFRSPSGDGLKWVIEIHRKELSHSDYFRAVSRYITGAYGIEPDQSGKDISRPCFLPYAPNAYINENYL
;
A
#
# COMPACT_ATOMS: atom_id res chain seq x y z
N MET A 1 19.64 20.70 22.73
CA MET A 1 20.14 19.33 22.44
C MET A 1 19.66 18.98 21.04
N GLU A 2 20.55 18.89 20.08
CA GLU A 2 20.21 18.40 18.76
C GLU A 2 19.69 16.96 18.88
N LYS A 3 18.48 16.73 18.42
CA LYS A 3 17.90 15.39 18.42
C LYS A 3 18.63 14.55 17.36
N THR A 4 19.28 13.49 17.79
CA THR A 4 19.91 12.52 16.89
C THR A 4 18.86 11.60 16.30
N ILE A 5 18.96 11.32 15.02
CA ILE A 5 18.11 10.35 14.31
C ILE A 5 18.77 8.98 14.41
N ASP A 6 18.00 8.00 14.88
CA ASP A 6 18.45 6.63 14.95
C ASP A 6 18.36 5.94 13.58
N ARG A 7 19.42 5.23 13.17
CA ARG A 7 19.53 4.50 11.92
C ARG A 7 18.38 3.50 11.72
N HIS A 8 18.09 2.71 12.75
CA HIS A 8 17.04 1.69 12.71
C HIS A 8 15.66 2.33 12.52
N THR A 9 15.39 3.43 13.20
CA THR A 9 14.14 4.20 13.05
C THR A 9 13.98 4.73 11.63
N LEU A 10 15.05 5.26 11.02
CA LEU A 10 15.00 5.76 9.65
C LEU A 10 14.76 4.62 8.65
N LEU A 11 15.48 3.50 8.76
CA LEU A 11 15.30 2.34 7.89
C LEU A 11 13.90 1.74 8.01
N SER A 12 13.37 1.61 9.24
CA SER A 12 12.01 1.09 9.45
C SER A 12 10.91 1.97 8.86
N ARG A 13 11.17 3.28 8.72
CA ARG A 13 10.26 4.26 8.11
C ARG A 13 10.39 4.36 6.59
N THR A 14 11.38 3.70 6.01
CA THR A 14 11.70 3.74 4.58
C THR A 14 11.68 2.34 3.94
N LEU A 15 10.72 1.50 4.35
CA LEU A 15 10.60 0.10 3.93
C LEU A 15 11.95 -0.64 3.99
N TRP A 16 12.63 -0.50 5.14
CA TRP A 16 13.96 -1.07 5.38
C TRP A 16 15.01 -0.66 4.32
N GLY A 17 14.87 0.58 3.83
CA GLY A 17 15.81 1.21 2.90
C GLY A 17 15.36 1.22 1.44
N VAL A 18 14.32 0.50 1.03
CA VAL A 18 13.85 0.47 -0.38
C VAL A 18 13.45 1.87 -0.84
N ASP A 19 12.74 2.63 0.00
CA ASP A 19 12.32 3.99 -0.35
C ASP A 19 13.51 4.95 -0.52
N ILE A 20 14.63 4.71 0.19
CA ILE A 20 15.86 5.49 0.03
C ILE A 20 16.46 5.25 -1.36
N TYR A 21 16.54 3.98 -1.80
CA TYR A 21 16.97 3.66 -3.17
C TYR A 21 16.05 4.31 -4.19
N ALA A 22 14.74 4.17 -4.03
CA ALA A 22 13.77 4.76 -4.95
C ALA A 22 13.88 6.28 -5.00
N HIS A 23 14.03 6.95 -3.86
CA HIS A 23 14.20 8.39 -3.76
C HIS A 23 15.43 8.88 -4.54
N ILE A 24 16.55 8.20 -4.40
CA ILE A 24 17.79 8.58 -5.09
C ILE A 24 17.71 8.28 -6.58
N LEU A 25 17.25 7.08 -6.95
CA LEU A 25 17.14 6.69 -8.36
C LEU A 25 16.19 7.60 -9.15
N ARG A 26 15.09 8.08 -8.54
CA ARG A 26 14.17 9.06 -9.17
C ARG A 26 14.83 10.40 -9.46
N LYS A 27 15.85 10.80 -8.72
CA LYS A 27 16.59 12.03 -9.01
C LYS A 27 17.38 11.93 -10.33
N PHE A 28 17.77 10.71 -10.73
CA PHE A 28 18.45 10.45 -12.00
C PHE A 28 17.48 10.04 -13.13
N TYR A 29 16.38 9.39 -12.78
CA TYR A 29 15.42 8.80 -13.73
C TYR A 29 13.98 9.17 -13.34
N PRO A 30 13.59 10.46 -13.42
CA PRO A 30 12.29 10.93 -12.90
C PRO A 30 11.08 10.35 -13.66
N ASP A 31 11.25 10.00 -14.94
CA ASP A 31 10.18 9.52 -15.81
C ASP A 31 10.15 7.99 -15.94
N GLU A 32 10.94 7.28 -15.14
CA GLU A 32 11.02 5.81 -15.20
C GLU A 32 10.51 5.14 -13.91
N THR A 33 10.00 3.93 -14.05
CA THR A 33 9.82 3.04 -12.88
C THR A 33 11.20 2.56 -12.43
N VAL A 34 11.75 3.19 -11.40
CA VAL A 34 13.13 2.97 -10.95
C VAL A 34 13.33 1.67 -10.20
N ILE A 35 12.32 1.20 -9.47
CA ILE A 35 12.33 -0.05 -8.70
C ILE A 35 11.03 -0.80 -8.93
N LYS A 36 11.12 -2.11 -9.17
CA LYS A 36 9.98 -3.02 -9.28
C LYS A 36 10.11 -4.08 -8.19
N VAL A 37 9.35 -3.95 -7.11
CA VAL A 37 9.40 -4.92 -6.02
C VAL A 37 8.59 -6.15 -6.38
N THR A 38 9.26 -7.32 -6.47
CA THR A 38 8.64 -8.62 -6.66
C THR A 38 9.04 -9.54 -5.50
N GLY A 39 8.17 -9.61 -4.50
CA GLY A 39 8.46 -10.37 -3.28
C GLY A 39 9.61 -9.74 -2.48
N ARG A 40 10.76 -10.44 -2.41
CA ARG A 40 11.97 -9.98 -1.71
C ARG A 40 13.07 -9.45 -2.64
N ASP A 41 12.78 -9.31 -3.91
CA ASP A 41 13.71 -8.83 -4.92
C ASP A 41 13.12 -7.60 -5.60
N CYS A 42 13.96 -6.59 -5.79
CA CYS A 42 13.57 -5.37 -6.51
C CYS A 42 13.96 -5.42 -8.00
N GLY A 43 14.41 -6.58 -8.47
CA GLY A 43 14.89 -6.77 -9.82
C GLY A 43 16.20 -6.03 -10.10
N ILE A 44 16.60 -6.00 -11.38
CA ILE A 44 17.80 -5.29 -11.82
C ILE A 44 17.44 -3.85 -12.16
N CYS A 45 17.97 -2.90 -11.40
CA CYS A 45 17.75 -1.47 -11.56
C CYS A 45 18.84 -0.81 -12.40
N ARG A 46 18.58 0.38 -12.91
CA ARG A 46 19.61 1.23 -13.52
C ARG A 46 20.56 1.74 -12.44
N ASN A 47 21.86 1.68 -12.74
CA ASN A 47 22.89 2.18 -11.85
C ASN A 47 23.40 3.56 -12.32
N PRO A 48 23.06 4.66 -11.64
CA PRO A 48 23.49 5.99 -12.04
C PRO A 48 24.98 6.23 -11.87
N PHE A 49 25.63 5.42 -11.03
CA PHE A 49 27.07 5.53 -10.77
C PHE A 49 27.93 4.67 -11.71
N ALA A 50 27.30 3.77 -12.49
CA ALA A 50 27.94 2.90 -13.47
C ALA A 50 27.42 3.19 -14.91
N GLY A 51 27.39 4.45 -15.32
CA GLY A 51 26.99 4.84 -16.67
C GLY A 51 25.50 4.64 -17.01
N GLY A 52 24.64 4.36 -16.02
CA GLY A 52 23.19 4.22 -16.21
C GLY A 52 22.74 2.88 -16.80
N GLY A 53 23.63 1.89 -16.90
CA GLY A 53 23.30 0.52 -17.29
C GLY A 53 22.46 -0.19 -16.22
N ARG A 54 21.77 -1.27 -16.59
CA ARG A 54 21.04 -2.13 -15.64
C ARG A 54 22.00 -3.14 -15.01
N THR A 55 22.64 -2.75 -13.93
CA THR A 55 23.67 -3.54 -13.24
C THR A 55 23.47 -3.55 -11.71
N LEU A 56 22.48 -2.80 -11.22
CA LEU A 56 22.23 -2.62 -9.79
C LEU A 56 21.15 -3.60 -9.34
N HIS A 57 21.53 -4.59 -8.54
CA HIS A 57 20.61 -5.52 -7.87
C HIS A 57 20.28 -4.99 -6.48
N ILE A 58 18.99 -4.80 -6.19
CA ILE A 58 18.50 -4.42 -4.86
C ILE A 58 17.64 -5.56 -4.36
N ARG A 59 17.97 -6.12 -3.21
CA ARG A 59 17.26 -7.24 -2.58
C ARG A 59 17.31 -7.14 -1.07
N PHE A 60 16.33 -7.70 -0.39
CA PHE A 60 16.41 -7.90 1.04
C PHE A 60 17.44 -8.98 1.36
N ALA A 61 18.21 -8.78 2.42
CA ALA A 61 19.20 -9.77 2.86
C ALA A 61 18.53 -11.15 2.98
N LYS A 62 19.21 -12.18 2.47
CA LYS A 62 18.75 -13.55 2.59
C LYS A 62 18.60 -13.90 4.05
N ASN A 63 17.45 -14.51 4.39
CA ASN A 63 17.16 -15.05 5.69
C ASN A 63 18.37 -15.78 6.29
N ASP A 64 18.92 -15.22 7.31
CA ASP A 64 19.40 -16.02 8.40
C ASP A 64 18.12 -16.54 9.11
N PRO A 65 17.88 -17.87 9.19
CA PRO A 65 16.73 -18.40 9.89
C PRO A 65 16.70 -18.02 11.38
N THR A 66 17.79 -17.44 11.90
CA THR A 66 17.94 -16.92 13.26
C THR A 66 17.76 -15.41 13.33
N ALA A 67 17.76 -14.66 12.19
CA ALA A 67 17.58 -13.23 12.17
C ALA A 67 16.12 -12.87 12.45
N LYS A 68 15.90 -11.98 13.40
CA LYS A 68 14.59 -11.37 13.67
C LYS A 68 14.17 -10.53 12.47
N LEU A 69 12.85 -10.43 12.21
CA LEU A 69 12.25 -9.63 11.11
C LEU A 69 12.75 -8.17 11.05
N CYS A 70 13.33 -7.66 12.12
CA CYS A 70 13.91 -6.32 12.22
C CYS A 70 15.30 -6.15 11.60
N ASP A 71 15.93 -7.23 11.13
CA ASP A 71 17.29 -7.21 10.56
C ASP A 71 17.30 -7.31 9.03
N GLU A 72 16.13 -7.29 8.39
CA GLU A 72 15.98 -7.38 6.93
C GLU A 72 16.10 -6.01 6.26
N THR A 73 17.29 -5.42 6.22
CA THR A 73 17.55 -4.22 5.40
C THR A 73 17.73 -4.60 3.93
N ALA A 74 17.32 -3.71 3.02
CA ALA A 74 17.60 -3.87 1.61
C ALA A 74 19.09 -3.62 1.32
N PHE A 75 19.71 -4.53 0.56
CA PHE A 75 21.10 -4.46 0.13
C PHE A 75 21.19 -4.32 -1.38
N HIS A 76 22.24 -3.65 -1.83
CA HIS A 76 22.58 -3.59 -3.25
C HIS A 76 23.88 -4.30 -3.57
N HIS A 77 23.93 -4.81 -4.81
CA HIS A 77 25.10 -5.34 -5.48
C HIS A 77 25.16 -4.77 -6.89
N ASP A 78 26.35 -4.37 -7.32
CA ASP A 78 26.59 -3.88 -8.69
C ASP A 78 27.40 -4.89 -9.48
N ASP A 79 26.84 -5.45 -10.55
CA ASP A 79 27.50 -6.45 -11.42
C ASP A 79 28.84 -5.95 -12.03
N THR A 80 29.01 -4.63 -12.14
CA THR A 80 30.24 -4.04 -12.69
C THR A 80 31.31 -3.78 -11.64
N GLY A 81 30.97 -3.87 -10.35
CA GLY A 81 31.86 -3.53 -9.24
C GLY A 81 32.25 -2.05 -9.19
N THR A 82 31.54 -1.18 -9.90
CA THR A 82 31.81 0.29 -9.92
C THR A 82 31.51 0.92 -8.57
N ILE A 83 30.51 0.39 -7.85
CA ILE A 83 30.19 0.80 -6.50
C ILE A 83 30.34 -0.42 -5.56
N PRO A 84 30.75 -0.21 -4.30
CA PRO A 84 30.83 -1.31 -3.33
C PRO A 84 29.45 -1.84 -2.98
N ASP A 85 29.38 -3.11 -2.59
CA ASP A 85 28.17 -3.67 -1.99
C ASP A 85 27.85 -2.98 -0.68
N GLY A 86 26.56 -2.78 -0.40
CA GLY A 86 26.15 -2.10 0.82
C GLY A 86 24.64 -2.01 1.00
N ASP A 87 24.23 -1.32 2.03
CA ASP A 87 22.81 -1.05 2.26
C ASP A 87 22.34 0.29 1.65
N ALA A 88 21.10 0.65 1.91
CA ALA A 88 20.50 1.88 1.39
C ALA A 88 21.19 3.16 1.88
N LEU A 89 21.79 3.14 3.08
CA LEU A 89 22.52 4.29 3.59
C LEU A 89 23.89 4.42 2.94
N ASP A 90 24.56 3.29 2.64
CA ASP A 90 25.80 3.27 1.87
C ASP A 90 25.55 3.82 0.46
N PHE A 91 24.45 3.41 -0.19
CA PHE A 91 24.05 3.95 -1.48
C PHE A 91 23.73 5.46 -1.43
N ALA A 92 23.04 5.90 -0.37
CA ALA A 92 22.76 7.32 -0.16
C ALA A 92 24.03 8.13 0.08
N ALA A 93 25.01 7.56 0.79
CA ALA A 93 26.30 8.20 1.02
C ALA A 93 27.05 8.50 -0.29
N LEU A 94 26.94 7.63 -1.30
CA LEU A 94 27.53 7.89 -2.64
C LEU A 94 26.91 9.12 -3.32
N TYR A 95 25.60 9.29 -3.16
CA TYR A 95 24.88 10.41 -3.79
C TYR A 95 25.10 11.74 -3.04
N TYR A 96 24.84 11.73 -1.71
CA TYR A 96 24.90 12.94 -0.89
C TYR A 96 26.31 13.34 -0.48
N ARG A 97 27.29 12.42 -0.60
CA ARG A 97 28.66 12.57 -0.08
C ARG A 97 28.71 12.90 1.40
N GLN A 98 27.81 12.33 2.15
CA GLN A 98 27.61 12.50 3.57
C GLN A 98 27.55 11.14 4.27
N THR A 99 27.88 11.10 5.57
CA THR A 99 27.82 9.88 6.38
C THR A 99 27.29 10.18 7.79
N GLY A 100 27.00 9.14 8.56
CA GLY A 100 26.57 9.29 9.95
C GLY A 100 25.32 10.14 10.13
N GLN A 101 25.28 10.95 11.18
CA GLN A 101 24.11 11.79 11.52
C GLN A 101 23.77 12.82 10.45
N GLU A 102 24.76 13.38 9.78
CA GLU A 102 24.54 14.37 8.72
C GLU A 102 23.71 13.75 7.57
N LEU A 103 24.05 12.54 7.14
CA LEU A 103 23.28 11.81 6.12
C LEU A 103 21.87 11.49 6.62
N LEU A 104 21.71 11.01 7.86
CA LEU A 104 20.39 10.69 8.42
C LEU A 104 19.49 11.93 8.51
N MET A 105 20.04 13.08 8.89
CA MET A 105 19.31 14.36 8.92
C MET A 105 18.93 14.82 7.51
N THR A 106 19.83 14.66 6.54
CA THR A 106 19.55 14.99 5.14
C THR A 106 18.43 14.12 4.58
N LEU A 107 18.48 12.79 4.76
CA LEU A 107 17.43 11.89 4.36
C LEU A 107 16.10 12.19 5.06
N ASN A 108 16.13 12.45 6.36
CA ASN A 108 14.93 12.85 7.12
C ASN A 108 14.26 14.08 6.52
N ARG A 109 15.04 15.10 6.15
CA ARG A 109 14.54 16.34 5.54
C ARG A 109 14.06 16.13 4.12
N GLU A 110 14.86 15.50 3.26
CA GLU A 110 14.57 15.31 1.83
C GLU A 110 13.37 14.37 1.58
N MET A 111 13.21 13.37 2.45
CA MET A 111 12.11 12.40 2.38
C MET A 111 10.94 12.77 3.31
N HIS A 112 11.00 13.93 3.99
CA HIS A 112 9.96 14.44 4.90
C HIS A 112 9.53 13.45 5.99
N LEU A 113 10.49 12.70 6.58
CA LEU A 113 10.20 11.65 7.55
C LEU A 113 9.84 12.17 8.96
N ASN A 114 10.19 13.42 9.29
CA ASN A 114 9.91 14.11 10.57
C ASN A 114 10.41 13.34 11.81
N LEU A 115 11.55 12.67 11.72
CA LEU A 115 12.11 11.85 12.81
C LEU A 115 12.83 12.66 13.89
N ASP A 116 13.27 13.88 13.57
CA ASP A 116 13.94 14.81 14.49
C ASP A 116 12.96 15.55 15.41
N GLY A 117 11.66 15.38 15.21
CA GLY A 117 10.62 16.07 15.95
C GLY A 117 10.64 17.58 15.73
N SER A 118 11.22 18.06 14.62
CA SER A 118 11.12 19.45 14.21
C SER A 118 9.65 19.74 13.90
N HIS A 119 9.00 20.44 14.84
CA HIS A 119 7.68 21.00 14.60
C HIS A 119 7.80 22.09 13.55
N ASN A 120 7.02 22.00 12.48
CA ASN A 120 6.76 23.17 11.64
C ASN A 120 6.38 24.36 12.54
N GLN A 121 6.98 25.51 12.34
CA GLN A 121 6.73 26.76 13.07
C GLN A 121 5.30 27.32 12.95
N TYR A 122 4.39 26.55 12.39
CA TYR A 122 2.95 26.84 12.32
C TYR A 122 2.19 25.82 13.18
N GLY A 123 2.22 26.07 14.46
CA GLY A 123 1.52 25.55 15.63
C GLY A 123 0.29 24.63 15.47
N LYS A 124 0.40 23.52 14.73
CA LYS A 124 -0.51 22.37 14.80
C LYS A 124 0.28 21.07 14.73
N PRO A 125 -0.12 20.02 15.46
CA PRO A 125 0.62 18.76 15.48
C PRO A 125 0.65 18.15 14.07
N ALA A 126 1.87 17.75 13.64
CA ALA A 126 2.19 17.25 12.29
C ALA A 126 1.47 15.93 11.90
N LEU A 127 0.47 15.50 12.65
CA LEU A 127 -0.39 14.35 12.32
C LEU A 127 -1.54 14.71 11.36
N GLU A 128 -1.81 16.00 11.12
CA GLU A 128 -2.87 16.41 10.19
C GLU A 128 -2.40 16.80 8.79
N SER A 129 -1.08 16.91 8.54
CA SER A 129 -0.55 17.34 7.23
C SER A 129 -0.08 16.22 6.31
N ILE A 130 -0.17 14.94 6.70
CA ILE A 130 0.35 13.80 5.93
C ILE A 130 -0.75 13.03 5.19
N SER A 131 -1.95 13.56 5.03
CA SER A 131 -2.89 12.88 4.15
C SER A 131 -3.85 13.83 3.46
N LYS A 132 -3.37 14.50 2.41
CA LYS A 132 -4.27 15.09 1.41
C LYS A 132 -4.95 14.02 0.52
N GLY A 133 -4.69 12.74 0.78
CA GLY A 133 -5.32 11.63 0.07
C GLY A 133 -6.74 11.33 0.54
N PRO A 134 -7.46 10.49 -0.23
CA PRO A 134 -8.80 10.03 0.12
C PRO A 134 -8.86 9.42 1.52
N ARG A 135 -9.85 9.87 2.32
CA ARG A 135 -10.08 9.35 3.66
C ARG A 135 -11.38 8.59 3.74
N PHE A 136 -11.38 7.52 4.55
CA PHE A 136 -12.54 6.66 4.72
C PHE A 136 -12.55 6.01 6.11
N SER A 137 -13.71 5.49 6.50
CA SER A 137 -13.89 4.93 7.86
C SER A 137 -13.36 3.52 8.00
N PHE A 138 -12.66 3.29 9.10
CA PHE A 138 -12.21 1.97 9.56
C PHE A 138 -13.08 1.49 10.74
N PHE A 139 -13.47 0.22 10.70
CA PHE A 139 -14.30 -0.43 11.69
C PHE A 139 -13.61 -1.68 12.24
N LYS A 140 -13.66 -1.85 13.56
CA LYS A 140 -13.19 -3.10 14.20
C LYS A 140 -14.22 -4.20 14.02
N ALA A 141 -13.74 -5.45 13.96
CA ALA A 141 -14.61 -6.63 14.04
C ALA A 141 -15.50 -6.58 15.31
N PRO A 142 -16.66 -7.23 15.30
CA PRO A 142 -17.34 -7.89 14.17
C PRO A 142 -18.05 -6.92 13.21
N ILE A 143 -18.56 -7.41 12.07
CA ILE A 143 -19.28 -6.58 11.07
C ILE A 143 -20.52 -5.87 11.62
N THR A 144 -21.08 -6.39 12.71
CA THR A 144 -22.20 -5.77 13.43
C THR A 144 -21.80 -4.50 14.18
N ASN A 145 -20.51 -4.28 14.39
CA ASN A 145 -20.01 -3.02 14.92
C ASN A 145 -20.02 -1.95 13.83
N THR A 146 -21.09 -1.20 13.73
CA THR A 146 -21.31 -0.17 12.72
C THR A 146 -20.77 1.21 13.10
N LYS A 147 -20.27 1.41 14.31
CA LYS A 147 -19.63 2.66 14.74
C LYS A 147 -18.21 2.73 14.22
N SER A 148 -17.86 3.83 13.53
CA SER A 148 -16.51 4.06 13.04
C SER A 148 -15.52 4.13 14.20
N TYR A 149 -14.40 3.44 14.06
CA TYR A 149 -13.32 3.49 15.05
C TYR A 149 -12.38 4.67 14.79
N LYS A 150 -12.02 4.90 13.52
CA LYS A 150 -11.17 6.02 13.08
C LYS A 150 -11.29 6.23 11.57
N SER A 151 -10.89 7.40 11.13
CA SER A 151 -10.62 7.70 9.72
C SER A 151 -9.22 7.24 9.35
N ILE A 152 -9.06 6.63 8.18
CA ILE A 152 -7.77 6.15 7.64
C ILE A 152 -7.61 6.53 6.18
N THR A 153 -6.39 6.37 5.66
CA THR A 153 -5.99 6.59 4.27
C THR A 153 -5.78 5.27 3.53
N ILE A 154 -5.53 5.35 2.21
CA ILE A 154 -5.13 4.18 1.40
C ILE A 154 -3.84 3.56 1.92
N LEU A 155 -2.84 4.36 2.29
CA LEU A 155 -1.60 3.88 2.86
C LEU A 155 -1.81 3.12 4.18
N ASP A 156 -2.68 3.64 5.06
CA ASP A 156 -3.02 2.94 6.31
C ASP A 156 -3.67 1.56 6.03
N ALA A 157 -4.58 1.50 5.04
CA ALA A 157 -5.22 0.24 4.65
C ALA A 157 -4.21 -0.73 4.02
N TYR A 158 -3.32 -0.24 3.16
CA TYR A 158 -2.24 -1.03 2.58
C TYR A 158 -1.31 -1.60 3.66
N ASN A 159 -0.85 -0.78 4.59
CA ASN A 159 -0.02 -1.21 5.71
C ASN A 159 -0.73 -2.23 6.62
N TYR A 160 -2.05 -2.10 6.77
CA TYR A 160 -2.84 -3.07 7.52
C TYR A 160 -2.87 -4.43 6.82
N ILE A 161 -3.16 -4.47 5.50
CA ILE A 161 -3.33 -5.73 4.75
C ILE A 161 -2.01 -6.42 4.40
N THR A 162 -0.92 -5.68 4.29
CA THR A 162 0.42 -6.25 4.07
C THR A 162 1.11 -6.63 5.38
N GLY A 163 0.72 -6.00 6.49
CA GLY A 163 1.21 -6.28 7.83
C GLY A 163 0.57 -7.54 8.46
N PRO A 164 1.04 -7.95 9.64
CA PRO A 164 0.63 -9.21 10.27
C PRO A 164 -0.76 -9.17 10.94
N TYR A 165 -1.44 -8.03 10.94
CA TYR A 165 -2.65 -7.77 11.75
C TYR A 165 -3.80 -8.77 11.54
N ALA A 166 -4.02 -9.19 10.29
CA ALA A 166 -5.09 -10.13 9.93
C ALA A 166 -4.54 -11.49 9.43
N LYS A 167 -3.25 -11.79 9.63
CA LYS A 167 -2.60 -12.99 9.08
C LYS A 167 -3.23 -14.26 9.59
N THR A 168 -3.30 -14.44 10.90
CA THR A 168 -3.88 -15.64 11.55
C THR A 168 -5.33 -15.85 11.15
N GLN A 169 -6.13 -14.77 11.14
CA GLN A 169 -7.55 -14.83 10.76
C GLN A 169 -7.71 -15.22 9.28
N THR A 170 -6.87 -14.67 8.39
CA THR A 170 -6.91 -14.96 6.97
C THR A 170 -6.52 -16.41 6.69
N GLU A 171 -5.44 -16.89 7.28
CA GLU A 171 -5.01 -18.27 7.13
C GLU A 171 -6.04 -19.27 7.68
N HIS A 172 -6.65 -18.96 8.82
CA HIS A 172 -7.72 -19.78 9.36
C HIS A 172 -8.95 -19.80 8.46
N LEU A 173 -9.42 -18.64 7.99
CA LEU A 173 -10.54 -18.53 7.06
C LEU A 173 -10.36 -19.41 5.82
N ARG A 174 -9.19 -19.38 5.21
CA ARG A 174 -8.86 -20.12 3.98
C ARG A 174 -8.83 -21.64 4.16
N ARG A 175 -8.80 -22.13 5.41
CA ARG A 175 -8.91 -23.58 5.72
C ARG A 175 -10.35 -24.05 5.93
N ILE A 176 -11.30 -23.13 6.09
CA ILE A 176 -12.72 -23.47 6.32
C ILE A 176 -13.36 -23.86 5.00
N GLN A 177 -13.75 -25.14 4.85
CA GLN A 177 -14.39 -25.66 3.65
C GLN A 177 -15.89 -25.31 3.56
N ASP A 178 -16.57 -25.28 4.71
CA ASP A 178 -17.99 -24.94 4.77
C ASP A 178 -18.21 -23.44 4.51
N LYS A 179 -18.93 -23.12 3.43
CA LYS A 179 -19.17 -21.73 2.99
C LYS A 179 -19.91 -20.90 4.04
N LYS A 180 -20.86 -21.48 4.78
CA LYS A 180 -21.64 -20.77 5.81
C LYS A 180 -20.76 -20.45 7.01
N ARG A 181 -19.95 -21.42 7.44
CA ARG A 181 -18.97 -21.21 8.53
C ARG A 181 -17.92 -20.18 8.14
N ALA A 182 -17.37 -20.24 6.93
CA ALA A 182 -16.41 -19.28 6.40
C ALA A 182 -16.98 -17.85 6.39
N ARG A 183 -18.23 -17.68 5.91
CA ARG A 183 -18.92 -16.38 5.92
C ARG A 183 -19.13 -15.84 7.34
N ASN A 184 -19.59 -16.68 8.27
CA ASN A 184 -19.79 -16.30 9.67
C ASN A 184 -18.47 -15.94 10.34
N TYR A 185 -17.42 -16.73 10.10
CA TYR A 185 -16.09 -16.47 10.64
C TYR A 185 -15.54 -15.13 10.12
N LYS A 186 -15.63 -14.85 8.82
CA LYS A 186 -15.22 -13.58 8.22
C LYS A 186 -15.96 -12.40 8.86
N ALA A 187 -17.28 -12.50 8.99
CA ALA A 187 -18.12 -11.46 9.60
C ALA A 187 -17.77 -11.17 11.07
N ALA A 188 -17.34 -12.18 11.81
CA ALA A 188 -17.04 -12.08 13.24
C ALA A 188 -15.60 -11.58 13.52
N ASN A 189 -14.63 -11.85 12.64
CA ASN A 189 -13.22 -11.74 13.00
C ASN A 189 -12.43 -10.72 12.20
N PHE A 190 -12.97 -10.17 11.08
CA PHE A 190 -12.22 -9.24 10.24
C PHE A 190 -12.64 -7.80 10.51
N ALA A 191 -11.63 -6.92 10.65
CA ALA A 191 -11.83 -5.49 10.50
C ALA A 191 -12.22 -5.17 9.06
N TYR A 192 -12.88 -4.03 8.87
CA TYR A 192 -13.32 -3.60 7.55
C TYR A 192 -13.30 -2.08 7.39
N VAL A 193 -13.40 -1.63 6.16
CA VAL A 193 -13.46 -0.22 5.79
C VAL A 193 -14.65 0.06 4.87
N THR A 194 -14.98 1.35 4.73
CA THR A 194 -15.91 1.87 3.72
C THR A 194 -15.13 2.77 2.77
N PHE A 195 -14.45 2.22 1.75
CA PHE A 195 -13.59 2.98 0.85
C PHE A 195 -14.26 4.22 0.24
N CYS A 196 -15.58 4.20 0.06
CA CYS A 196 -16.32 5.29 -0.59
C CYS A 196 -16.44 6.57 0.24
N GLY A 197 -16.11 6.52 1.54
CA GLY A 197 -16.16 7.71 2.39
C GLY A 197 -16.13 7.46 3.88
N GLU A 198 -16.32 8.54 4.61
CA GLU A 198 -16.33 8.58 6.08
C GLU A 198 -17.74 8.54 6.63
N PHE A 199 -17.91 7.81 7.72
CA PHE A 199 -19.17 7.60 8.43
C PHE A 199 -18.93 7.63 9.95
N ASP A 200 -19.82 8.20 10.73
CA ASP A 200 -19.84 7.95 12.18
C ASP A 200 -20.47 6.59 12.47
N VAL A 201 -21.58 6.32 11.77
CA VAL A 201 -22.28 5.03 11.79
C VAL A 201 -22.45 4.56 10.35
N ARG A 202 -22.10 3.31 10.06
CA ARG A 202 -22.19 2.73 8.73
C ARG A 202 -23.64 2.52 8.31
N ALA A 203 -24.17 3.50 7.58
CA ALA A 203 -25.49 3.49 6.93
C ALA A 203 -25.44 4.42 5.71
N ASN A 204 -26.21 4.12 4.66
CA ASN A 204 -26.16 4.85 3.40
C ASN A 204 -26.52 6.35 3.54
N ASP A 205 -27.38 6.67 4.48
CA ASP A 205 -27.84 8.04 4.79
C ASP A 205 -26.95 8.78 5.80
N LYS A 206 -25.88 8.12 6.33
CA LYS A 206 -24.99 8.67 7.37
C LYS A 206 -23.59 8.97 6.87
N ILE A 207 -23.41 9.14 5.55
CA ILE A 207 -22.13 9.55 5.00
C ILE A 207 -21.80 10.99 5.40
N LYS A 208 -20.58 11.20 5.90
CA LYS A 208 -20.04 12.52 6.31
C LYS A 208 -19.28 13.19 5.18
N SER A 209 -18.42 12.42 4.53
CA SER A 209 -17.60 12.88 3.42
C SER A 209 -17.39 11.77 2.41
N ILE A 210 -17.26 12.14 1.16
CA ILE A 210 -17.01 11.23 0.05
C ILE A 210 -15.51 11.21 -0.20
N SER A 211 -14.91 10.01 -0.31
CA SER A 211 -13.47 9.85 -0.53
C SER A 211 -13.03 10.10 -1.97
N GLY A 212 -13.92 9.96 -2.95
CA GLY A 212 -13.55 9.88 -4.36
C GLY A 212 -13.05 8.49 -4.80
N LEU A 213 -13.23 7.47 -3.96
CA LEU A 213 -12.86 6.09 -4.27
C LEU A 213 -14.08 5.22 -4.57
N LEU A 214 -13.88 4.23 -5.43
CA LEU A 214 -14.82 3.14 -5.71
C LEU A 214 -14.12 1.81 -5.48
N CYS A 215 -14.73 0.94 -4.67
CA CYS A 215 -14.24 -0.42 -4.45
C CYS A 215 -15.10 -1.42 -5.22
N LEU A 216 -14.48 -2.18 -6.11
CA LEU A 216 -15.07 -3.29 -6.83
C LEU A 216 -14.62 -4.61 -6.21
N ASP A 217 -15.56 -5.46 -5.88
CA ASP A 217 -15.34 -6.77 -5.27
C ASP A 217 -15.62 -7.86 -6.29
N PHE A 218 -14.65 -8.70 -6.54
CA PHE A 218 -14.76 -9.82 -7.47
C PHE A 218 -14.57 -11.13 -6.72
N ASP A 219 -15.56 -11.99 -6.73
CA ASP A 219 -15.51 -13.30 -6.11
C ASP A 219 -15.26 -14.40 -7.14
N HIS A 220 -14.57 -15.47 -6.73
CA HIS A 220 -14.38 -16.70 -7.54
C HIS A 220 -13.78 -16.47 -8.94
N ILE A 221 -12.71 -15.68 -9.02
CA ILE A 221 -12.06 -15.33 -10.29
C ILE A 221 -11.21 -16.49 -10.80
N PRO A 222 -11.49 -17.03 -12.01
CA PRO A 222 -10.56 -17.93 -12.68
C PRO A 222 -9.30 -17.14 -13.13
N GLN A 223 -8.13 -17.76 -13.05
CA GLN A 223 -6.85 -17.13 -13.45
C GLN A 223 -6.61 -15.78 -12.75
N LEU A 224 -6.76 -15.77 -11.43
CA LEU A 224 -6.75 -14.58 -10.59
C LEU A 224 -5.53 -13.68 -10.86
N GLU A 225 -4.33 -14.23 -11.02
CA GLU A 225 -3.10 -13.47 -11.27
C GLU A 225 -3.15 -12.75 -12.64
N VAL A 226 -3.72 -13.38 -13.66
CA VAL A 226 -3.88 -12.76 -14.99
C VAL A 226 -4.84 -11.57 -14.93
N ILE A 227 -5.94 -11.73 -14.18
CA ILE A 227 -6.90 -10.62 -13.98
C ILE A 227 -6.29 -9.52 -13.14
N PHE A 228 -5.50 -9.85 -12.11
CA PHE A 228 -4.78 -8.88 -11.29
C PHE A 228 -3.92 -7.96 -12.16
N GLU A 229 -3.07 -8.53 -13.02
CA GLU A 229 -2.22 -7.75 -13.93
C GLU A 229 -3.02 -6.92 -14.93
N LYS A 230 -4.11 -7.47 -15.47
CA LYS A 230 -4.97 -6.74 -16.40
C LYS A 230 -5.63 -5.52 -15.75
N LEU A 231 -6.10 -5.64 -14.51
CA LEU A 231 -6.69 -4.53 -13.78
C LEU A 231 -5.67 -3.42 -13.46
N LEU A 232 -4.41 -3.78 -13.18
CA LEU A 232 -3.34 -2.80 -13.00
C LEU A 232 -3.02 -2.01 -14.28
N GLN A 233 -3.27 -2.60 -15.45
CA GLN A 233 -3.01 -2.00 -16.76
C GLN A 233 -4.27 -1.39 -17.39
N ASP A 234 -5.35 -1.19 -16.63
CA ASP A 234 -6.58 -0.61 -17.14
C ASP A 234 -6.35 0.79 -17.71
N LYS A 235 -6.97 1.07 -18.87
CA LYS A 235 -6.75 2.31 -19.63
C LYS A 235 -7.53 3.52 -19.09
N TYR A 236 -8.61 3.25 -18.37
CA TYR A 236 -9.59 4.27 -17.99
C TYR A 236 -9.62 4.54 -16.49
N PHE A 237 -9.19 3.55 -15.69
CA PHE A 237 -9.25 3.65 -14.24
C PHE A 237 -7.88 3.43 -13.62
N GLU A 238 -7.39 4.44 -12.94
CA GLU A 238 -6.16 4.34 -12.18
C GLU A 238 -6.41 3.53 -10.90
N THR A 239 -5.60 2.46 -10.72
CA THR A 239 -5.66 1.62 -9.52
C THR A 239 -5.07 2.36 -8.34
N ALA A 240 -5.87 2.61 -7.31
CA ALA A 240 -5.41 3.14 -6.04
C ALA A 240 -4.86 2.04 -5.13
N LEU A 241 -5.60 0.92 -5.03
CA LEU A 241 -5.24 -0.25 -4.21
C LEU A 241 -5.84 -1.50 -4.86
N LEU A 242 -5.06 -2.59 -4.97
CA LEU A 242 -5.56 -3.87 -5.47
C LEU A 242 -5.01 -5.00 -4.60
N PHE A 243 -5.89 -5.87 -4.11
CA PHE A 243 -5.49 -6.95 -3.23
C PHE A 243 -6.42 -8.16 -3.31
N ARG A 244 -5.88 -9.32 -2.92
CA ARG A 244 -6.61 -10.57 -2.87
C ARG A 244 -7.64 -10.58 -1.77
N SER A 245 -8.84 -11.09 -2.04
CA SER A 245 -9.95 -11.17 -1.07
C SER A 245 -9.60 -12.03 0.16
N PRO A 246 -10.35 -11.90 1.28
CA PRO A 246 -10.12 -12.74 2.46
C PRO A 246 -10.16 -14.23 2.18
N SER A 247 -11.07 -14.68 1.32
CA SER A 247 -11.20 -16.10 0.93
C SER A 247 -10.04 -16.59 0.05
N GLY A 248 -9.34 -15.67 -0.61
CA GLY A 248 -8.17 -15.98 -1.44
C GLY A 248 -8.47 -16.29 -2.91
N ASP A 249 -9.73 -16.37 -3.30
CA ASP A 249 -10.22 -16.73 -4.64
C ASP A 249 -10.85 -15.55 -5.39
N GLY A 250 -10.73 -14.35 -4.87
CA GLY A 250 -11.24 -13.11 -5.45
C GLY A 250 -10.31 -11.92 -5.27
N LEU A 251 -10.69 -10.79 -5.86
CA LEU A 251 -9.94 -9.53 -5.83
C LEU A 251 -10.80 -8.39 -5.29
N LYS A 252 -10.13 -7.43 -4.64
CA LYS A 252 -10.67 -6.15 -4.24
C LYS A 252 -9.90 -5.08 -5.00
N TRP A 253 -10.57 -4.39 -5.91
CA TRP A 253 -9.99 -3.34 -6.75
C TRP A 253 -10.55 -1.98 -6.35
N VAL A 254 -9.70 -1.10 -5.87
CA VAL A 254 -10.04 0.27 -5.46
C VAL A 254 -9.46 1.22 -6.50
N ILE A 255 -10.33 2.02 -7.08
CA ILE A 255 -10.00 3.01 -8.11
C ILE A 255 -10.41 4.41 -7.67
N GLU A 256 -9.73 5.42 -8.21
CA GLU A 256 -10.18 6.80 -8.11
C GLU A 256 -11.33 7.07 -9.06
N ILE A 257 -12.30 7.85 -8.60
CA ILE A 257 -13.43 8.28 -9.41
C ILE A 257 -13.71 9.78 -9.25
N HIS A 258 -13.92 10.45 -10.37
CA HIS A 258 -14.31 11.84 -10.39
C HIS A 258 -15.83 11.96 -10.58
N ARG A 259 -16.57 11.94 -9.46
CA ARG A 259 -18.02 12.09 -9.48
C ARG A 259 -18.38 13.55 -9.69
N LYS A 260 -18.82 13.92 -10.89
CA LYS A 260 -19.34 15.28 -11.16
C LYS A 260 -20.83 15.38 -10.83
N GLU A 261 -21.67 14.50 -11.41
CA GLU A 261 -23.13 14.60 -11.32
C GLU A 261 -23.82 13.26 -11.03
N LEU A 262 -23.09 12.14 -11.20
CA LEU A 262 -23.67 10.81 -11.02
C LEU A 262 -23.69 10.39 -9.55
N SER A 263 -24.76 9.67 -9.17
CA SER A 263 -24.82 9.01 -7.88
C SER A 263 -23.77 7.90 -7.79
N HIS A 264 -23.38 7.52 -6.57
CA HIS A 264 -22.45 6.39 -6.38
C HIS A 264 -22.94 5.11 -7.06
N SER A 265 -24.23 4.82 -6.92
CA SER A 265 -24.86 3.64 -7.53
C SER A 265 -24.81 3.65 -9.05
N ASP A 266 -25.05 4.82 -9.69
CA ASP A 266 -25.01 4.91 -11.14
C ASP A 266 -23.59 4.81 -11.67
N TYR A 267 -22.64 5.43 -10.97
CA TYR A 267 -21.23 5.31 -11.31
C TYR A 267 -20.75 3.87 -11.19
N PHE A 268 -21.09 3.17 -10.09
CA PHE A 268 -20.79 1.76 -9.91
C PHE A 268 -21.36 0.91 -11.05
N ARG A 269 -22.61 1.13 -11.46
CA ARG A 269 -23.22 0.37 -12.58
C ARG A 269 -22.50 0.62 -13.90
N ALA A 270 -22.10 1.86 -14.18
CA ALA A 270 -21.36 2.18 -15.40
C ALA A 270 -20.01 1.48 -15.44
N VAL A 271 -19.23 1.57 -14.34
CA VAL A 271 -17.94 0.88 -14.21
C VAL A 271 -18.12 -0.64 -14.30
N SER A 272 -19.12 -1.22 -13.63
CA SER A 272 -19.40 -2.65 -13.67
C SER A 272 -19.66 -3.15 -15.08
N ARG A 273 -20.47 -2.42 -15.89
CA ARG A 273 -20.70 -2.76 -17.29
C ARG A 273 -19.43 -2.73 -18.12
N TYR A 274 -18.60 -1.71 -17.92
CA TYR A 274 -17.31 -1.61 -18.59
C TYR A 274 -16.41 -2.81 -18.25
N ILE A 275 -16.23 -3.12 -16.97
CA ILE A 275 -15.38 -4.23 -16.51
C ILE A 275 -15.89 -5.58 -17.02
N THR A 276 -17.20 -5.82 -16.99
CA THR A 276 -17.79 -7.06 -17.52
C THR A 276 -17.53 -7.18 -19.03
N GLY A 277 -17.66 -6.10 -19.78
CA GLY A 277 -17.37 -6.11 -21.23
C GLY A 277 -15.88 -6.25 -21.56
N ALA A 278 -14.99 -5.60 -20.79
CA ALA A 278 -13.56 -5.57 -21.07
C ALA A 278 -12.82 -6.83 -20.60
N TYR A 279 -13.20 -7.39 -19.45
CA TYR A 279 -12.47 -8.45 -18.77
C TYR A 279 -13.26 -9.75 -18.58
N GLY A 280 -14.56 -9.75 -18.88
CA GLY A 280 -15.42 -10.94 -18.71
C GLY A 280 -15.66 -11.35 -17.25
N ILE A 281 -15.41 -10.44 -16.29
CA ILE A 281 -15.64 -10.66 -14.87
C ILE A 281 -16.72 -9.69 -14.37
N GLU A 282 -17.56 -10.16 -13.45
CA GLU A 282 -18.64 -9.35 -12.91
C GLU A 282 -18.38 -8.96 -11.46
N PRO A 283 -18.41 -7.64 -11.11
CA PRO A 283 -18.29 -7.20 -9.73
C PRO A 283 -19.54 -7.57 -8.90
N ASP A 284 -19.36 -7.85 -7.60
CA ASP A 284 -20.46 -8.02 -6.64
C ASP A 284 -21.36 -6.79 -6.65
N GLN A 285 -22.62 -6.97 -7.07
CA GLN A 285 -23.61 -5.91 -7.26
C GLN A 285 -23.97 -5.17 -5.97
N SER A 286 -23.59 -5.69 -4.81
CA SER A 286 -23.74 -4.99 -3.54
C SER A 286 -22.77 -3.79 -3.38
N GLY A 287 -21.74 -3.68 -4.23
CA GLY A 287 -20.85 -2.52 -4.30
C GLY A 287 -21.53 -1.20 -4.70
N LYS A 288 -22.78 -1.26 -5.22
CA LYS A 288 -23.60 -0.07 -5.46
C LYS A 288 -23.97 0.69 -4.18
N ASP A 289 -23.91 0.04 -3.01
CA ASP A 289 -24.23 0.67 -1.73
C ASP A 289 -22.99 1.43 -1.23
N ILE A 290 -23.13 2.74 -1.02
CA ILE A 290 -22.01 3.62 -0.64
C ILE A 290 -21.40 3.24 0.72
N SER A 291 -22.16 2.62 1.62
CA SER A 291 -21.70 2.14 2.92
C SER A 291 -21.24 0.69 2.91
N ARG A 292 -21.00 0.11 1.71
CA ARG A 292 -20.56 -1.29 1.57
C ARG A 292 -19.27 -1.54 2.35
N PRO A 293 -19.26 -2.52 3.28
CA PRO A 293 -18.06 -2.89 3.99
C PRO A 293 -17.11 -3.70 3.10
N CYS A 294 -15.84 -3.34 3.12
CA CYS A 294 -14.76 -4.10 2.52
C CYS A 294 -13.85 -4.65 3.62
N PHE A 295 -13.82 -5.96 3.81
CA PHE A 295 -12.96 -6.62 4.80
C PHE A 295 -11.49 -6.49 4.43
N LEU A 296 -10.65 -6.28 5.43
CA LEU A 296 -9.20 -6.17 5.29
C LEU A 296 -8.52 -7.48 5.70
N PRO A 297 -8.12 -8.33 4.73
CA PRO A 297 -7.38 -9.57 5.00
C PRO A 297 -5.87 -9.33 5.15
N TYR A 298 -5.12 -10.39 5.34
CA TYR A 298 -3.69 -10.43 5.07
C TYR A 298 -3.45 -10.73 3.58
N ALA A 299 -2.87 -9.77 2.87
CA ALA A 299 -2.56 -9.85 1.44
C ALA A 299 -1.20 -9.17 1.16
N PRO A 300 -0.07 -9.87 1.44
CA PRO A 300 1.27 -9.28 1.35
C PRO A 300 1.67 -8.85 -0.07
N ASN A 301 1.01 -9.40 -1.10
CA ASN A 301 1.24 -9.04 -2.51
C ASN A 301 0.22 -8.00 -3.00
N ALA A 302 -0.35 -7.18 -2.12
CA ALA A 302 -1.22 -6.10 -2.51
C ALA A 302 -0.43 -5.04 -3.30
N TYR A 303 -1.08 -4.43 -4.28
CA TYR A 303 -0.57 -3.26 -5.00
C TYR A 303 -1.12 -1.98 -4.36
N ILE A 304 -0.29 -0.96 -4.24
CA ILE A 304 -0.68 0.42 -3.92
C ILE A 304 -0.10 1.34 -4.99
N ASN A 305 -0.88 2.33 -5.42
CA ASN A 305 -0.40 3.37 -6.32
C ASN A 305 0.65 4.25 -5.61
N GLU A 306 1.72 4.58 -6.31
CA GLU A 306 2.82 5.39 -5.80
C GLU A 306 2.41 6.77 -5.28
N ASN A 307 1.32 7.32 -5.81
CA ASN A 307 0.77 8.61 -5.37
C ASN A 307 0.27 8.61 -3.92
N TYR A 308 0.15 7.43 -3.30
CA TYR A 308 -0.30 7.26 -1.91
C TYR A 308 0.80 6.82 -0.93
N LEU A 309 2.03 6.64 -1.40
CA LEU A 309 3.19 6.25 -0.60
C LEU A 309 3.86 7.42 0.13
#